data_752440dc341b0c637fb11f7ecd2fb89b
#
_entry.id   752440dc341b0c637fb11f7ecd2fb89b
#
_cell.length_a   1.000
_cell.length_b   1.000
_cell.length_c   1.000
_cell.angle_alpha   90.00
_cell.angle_beta   90.00
_cell.angle_gamma   90.00
#
_symmetry.space_group_name_H-M   'P 1'
#
loop_
_entity.id
_entity.type
_entity.pdbx_description
1 polymer ?
#
loop_
_entity_poly.entity_id
_entity_poly.type
_entity_poly.pdbx_seq_one_letter_code
_entity_poly.pdbx_strand_id
1 'polypeptide(L)'
;RDRKKTIASILCISMIPSMMTGCKKESTSYSHTDFAMGTVTNITLYGTSDDLEQTEQKIIDMEKKLEKQQLSWRLKSSQVSKINQKLEQNNGKTKVTGNLKNWLQQAIKISQDSYADGRNTVDPTIGALTKLWDFESSDPKVPDANKIKKAISGDLSENSQHVTVKDNGEILACDKNTKIDLGAYGKGIGTDEAIKMIKKDKEITGAMVALGGSIAVYGEKSDGSDWNVGIQD
;
A
#
# COMPACT_ATOMS: atom_id res chain seq x y z
N ARG A 1 -2.85 79.28 -57.84
CA ARG A 1 -3.77 79.16 -56.70
C ARG A 1 -3.87 77.61 -56.44
N ASP A 2 -2.83 77.13 -55.79
CA ASP A 2 -2.58 75.71 -55.61
C ASP A 2 -3.20 75.21 -54.36
N ARG A 3 -3.99 74.14 -54.51
CA ARG A 3 -4.43 73.34 -53.35
C ARG A 3 -3.59 72.06 -53.26
N LYS A 4 -2.68 71.99 -52.30
CA LYS A 4 -1.96 70.81 -51.90
C LYS A 4 -2.92 69.84 -51.29
N LYS A 5 -3.05 68.66 -51.90
CA LYS A 5 -3.74 67.50 -51.30
C LYS A 5 -2.72 66.70 -50.52
N THR A 6 -2.93 66.72 -49.20
CA THR A 6 -2.17 65.86 -48.27
C THR A 6 -2.81 64.45 -48.28
N ILE A 7 -2.02 63.46 -48.73
CA ILE A 7 -2.42 62.07 -48.68
C ILE A 7 -1.93 61.54 -47.30
N ALA A 8 -2.88 61.21 -46.44
CA ALA A 8 -2.60 60.55 -45.18
C ALA A 8 -2.52 59.03 -45.44
N SER A 9 -1.32 58.45 -45.40
CA SER A 9 -1.14 56.99 -45.42
C SER A 9 -1.49 56.41 -44.05
N ILE A 10 -2.59 55.69 -44.00
CA ILE A 10 -2.98 54.89 -42.84
C ILE A 10 -2.17 53.59 -42.91
N LEU A 11 -1.21 53.44 -42.01
CA LEU A 11 -0.44 52.20 -41.79
C LEU A 11 -1.29 51.26 -40.94
N CYS A 12 -1.98 50.31 -41.56
CA CYS A 12 -2.64 49.21 -40.83
C CYS A 12 -1.60 48.25 -40.31
N ILE A 13 -1.22 48.38 -39.02
CA ILE A 13 -0.43 47.37 -38.33
C ILE A 13 -1.42 46.23 -37.98
N SER A 14 -1.41 45.17 -38.79
CA SER A 14 -2.07 43.92 -38.44
C SER A 14 -1.31 43.26 -37.30
N MET A 15 -1.82 43.41 -36.07
CA MET A 15 -1.42 42.54 -34.97
C MET A 15 -1.91 41.12 -35.28
N ILE A 16 -0.99 40.27 -35.70
CA ILE A 16 -1.19 38.81 -35.73
C ILE A 16 -1.13 38.35 -34.26
N PRO A 17 -2.21 37.87 -33.66
CA PRO A 17 -2.11 37.20 -32.37
C PRO A 17 -1.31 35.93 -32.59
N SER A 18 -0.07 35.91 -32.10
CA SER A 18 0.72 34.67 -31.96
C SER A 18 -0.09 33.76 -31.04
N MET A 19 -0.86 32.87 -31.62
CA MET A 19 -1.38 31.70 -30.88
C MET A 19 -0.17 30.91 -30.43
N MET A 20 0.23 31.10 -29.19
CA MET A 20 1.07 30.15 -28.49
C MET A 20 0.24 28.88 -28.31
N THR A 21 0.19 28.02 -29.30
CA THR A 21 -0.15 26.62 -29.12
C THR A 21 0.96 26.03 -28.28
N GLY A 22 0.83 26.13 -26.97
CA GLY A 22 1.64 25.31 -26.07
C GLY A 22 1.43 23.85 -26.51
N CYS A 23 2.47 23.19 -26.96
CA CYS A 23 2.44 21.76 -27.20
C CYS A 23 2.02 21.11 -25.87
N LYS A 24 0.76 20.71 -25.78
CA LYS A 24 0.30 19.90 -24.66
C LYS A 24 0.98 18.54 -24.84
N LYS A 25 1.87 18.19 -23.90
CA LYS A 25 2.56 16.91 -23.92
C LYS A 25 1.47 15.81 -23.93
N GLU A 26 1.53 14.89 -24.88
CA GLU A 26 0.56 13.81 -24.95
C GLU A 26 0.70 12.89 -23.73
N SER A 27 -0.43 12.47 -23.19
CA SER A 27 -0.45 11.47 -22.13
C SER A 27 -0.08 10.11 -22.71
N THR A 28 0.91 9.48 -22.11
CA THR A 28 1.33 8.11 -22.45
C THR A 28 0.88 7.13 -21.36
N SER A 29 1.02 5.84 -21.63
CA SER A 29 0.79 4.81 -20.63
C SER A 29 1.98 3.87 -20.54
N TYR A 30 2.26 3.40 -19.35
CA TYR A 30 3.21 2.33 -19.07
C TYR A 30 2.55 1.27 -18.21
N SER A 31 2.69 0.01 -18.58
CA SER A 31 2.14 -1.13 -17.83
C SER A 31 3.17 -2.24 -17.74
N HIS A 32 3.39 -2.73 -16.54
CA HIS A 32 4.36 -3.79 -16.28
C HIS A 32 3.87 -4.76 -15.20
N THR A 33 4.38 -5.99 -15.27
CA THR A 33 4.10 -7.06 -14.31
C THR A 33 5.40 -7.53 -13.69
N ASP A 34 5.47 -7.53 -12.36
CA ASP A 34 6.61 -8.03 -11.58
C ASP A 34 6.10 -8.94 -10.45
N PHE A 35 6.97 -9.30 -9.52
CA PHE A 35 6.67 -10.12 -8.36
C PHE A 35 7.18 -9.42 -7.09
N ALA A 36 6.28 -9.09 -6.17
CA ALA A 36 6.59 -8.49 -4.89
C ALA A 36 5.64 -8.99 -3.80
N MET A 37 6.07 -8.97 -2.56
CA MET A 37 5.26 -9.35 -1.39
C MET A 37 4.58 -10.72 -1.54
N GLY A 38 5.29 -11.69 -2.15
CA GLY A 38 4.82 -13.06 -2.33
C GLY A 38 3.71 -13.23 -3.39
N THR A 39 3.48 -12.25 -4.26
CA THR A 39 2.43 -12.29 -5.27
C THR A 39 2.83 -11.55 -6.55
N VAL A 40 2.04 -11.76 -7.61
CA VAL A 40 2.15 -10.97 -8.85
C VAL A 40 1.70 -9.54 -8.57
N THR A 41 2.48 -8.58 -9.05
CA THR A 41 2.19 -7.15 -9.02
C THR A 41 2.01 -6.63 -10.43
N ASN A 42 0.87 -6.00 -10.72
CA ASN A 42 0.62 -5.31 -11.98
C ASN A 42 0.47 -3.82 -11.71
N ILE A 43 1.26 -3.01 -12.39
CA ILE A 43 1.22 -1.55 -12.28
C ILE A 43 0.96 -0.97 -13.66
N THR A 44 -0.05 -0.10 -13.75
CA THR A 44 -0.33 0.69 -14.94
C THR A 44 -0.33 2.15 -14.56
N LEU A 45 0.45 2.96 -15.26
CA LEU A 45 0.58 4.40 -15.06
C LEU A 45 0.15 5.14 -16.33
N TYR A 46 -0.55 6.25 -16.16
CA TYR A 46 -0.93 7.19 -17.23
C TYR A 46 -0.41 8.58 -16.87
N GLY A 47 0.12 9.29 -17.86
CA GLY A 47 0.58 10.65 -17.61
C GLY A 47 1.46 11.20 -18.71
N THR A 48 1.97 12.40 -18.48
CA THR A 48 2.91 13.10 -19.37
C THR A 48 4.35 12.97 -18.91
N SER A 49 4.61 12.23 -17.84
CA SER A 49 5.95 11.97 -17.33
C SER A 49 6.76 11.11 -18.29
N ASP A 50 8.00 11.51 -18.53
CA ASP A 50 8.96 10.71 -19.32
C ASP A 50 9.55 9.55 -18.49
N ASP A 51 9.28 9.54 -17.18
CA ASP A 51 9.87 8.64 -16.20
C ASP A 51 8.86 7.62 -15.64
N LEU A 52 7.77 7.26 -16.38
CA LEU A 52 6.76 6.30 -15.90
C LEU A 52 7.37 4.95 -15.51
N GLU A 53 8.28 4.43 -16.34
CA GLU A 53 9.03 3.19 -16.07
C GLU A 53 9.86 3.29 -14.78
N GLN A 54 10.58 4.41 -14.60
CA GLN A 54 11.36 4.61 -13.37
C GLN A 54 10.49 4.72 -12.13
N THR A 55 9.31 5.33 -12.26
CA THR A 55 8.35 5.42 -11.15
C THR A 55 7.78 4.06 -10.80
N GLU A 56 7.44 3.24 -11.79
CA GLU A 56 7.04 1.85 -11.58
C GLU A 56 8.12 1.06 -10.84
N GLN A 57 9.37 1.12 -11.30
CA GLN A 57 10.48 0.42 -10.65
C GLN A 57 10.67 0.85 -9.18
N LYS A 58 10.51 2.14 -8.89
CA LYS A 58 10.56 2.64 -7.50
C LYS A 58 9.43 2.08 -6.64
N ILE A 59 8.24 1.87 -7.21
CA ILE A 59 7.12 1.25 -6.51
C ILE A 59 7.44 -0.22 -6.19
N ILE A 60 7.91 -0.98 -7.16
CA ILE A 60 8.32 -2.39 -6.97
C ILE A 60 9.41 -2.49 -5.90
N ASP A 61 10.42 -1.64 -5.95
CA ASP A 61 11.49 -1.62 -4.95
C ASP A 61 10.97 -1.27 -3.55
N MET A 62 9.99 -0.38 -3.46
CA MET A 62 9.33 -0.03 -2.21
C MET A 62 8.54 -1.23 -1.66
N GLU A 63 7.75 -1.94 -2.47
CA GLU A 63 7.00 -3.11 -2.06
C GLU A 63 7.92 -4.24 -1.56
N LYS A 64 9.01 -4.53 -2.29
CA LYS A 64 10.05 -5.49 -1.86
C LYS A 64 10.71 -5.09 -0.54
N LYS A 65 10.92 -3.78 -0.31
CA LYS A 65 11.46 -3.26 0.96
C LYS A 65 10.44 -3.34 2.10
N LEU A 66 9.17 -3.05 1.85
CA LEU A 66 8.10 -3.19 2.83
C LEU A 66 8.05 -4.62 3.39
N GLU A 67 8.02 -5.61 2.53
CA GLU A 67 8.04 -7.01 2.94
C GLU A 67 9.29 -7.32 3.77
N LYS A 68 10.47 -7.10 3.19
CA LYS A 68 11.75 -7.55 3.75
C LYS A 68 12.11 -6.84 5.05
N GLN A 69 11.81 -5.55 5.18
CA GLN A 69 12.28 -4.72 6.27
C GLN A 69 11.22 -4.41 7.32
N GLN A 70 9.93 -4.50 6.99
CA GLN A 70 8.87 -4.04 7.87
C GLN A 70 7.81 -5.09 8.20
N LEU A 71 7.15 -5.68 7.20
CA LEU A 71 5.89 -6.39 7.40
C LEU A 71 6.01 -7.90 7.61
N SER A 72 7.02 -8.54 7.04
CA SER A 72 7.14 -10.01 7.13
C SER A 72 7.40 -10.48 8.56
N TRP A 73 6.57 -11.36 9.06
CA TRP A 73 6.85 -12.04 10.33
C TRP A 73 7.88 -13.17 10.19
N ARG A 74 8.13 -13.66 8.97
CA ARG A 74 9.07 -14.75 8.66
C ARG A 74 10.50 -14.29 8.54
N LEU A 75 10.72 -13.12 7.95
CA LEU A 75 12.07 -12.59 7.69
C LEU A 75 12.63 -11.91 8.93
N LYS A 76 13.70 -12.46 9.51
CA LYS A 76 14.37 -11.93 10.72
C LYS A 76 14.81 -10.47 10.58
N SER A 77 15.01 -9.98 9.36
CA SER A 77 15.36 -8.59 9.08
C SER A 77 14.22 -7.61 9.34
N SER A 78 12.96 -8.06 9.25
CA SER A 78 11.78 -7.22 9.34
C SER A 78 11.50 -6.70 10.76
N GLN A 79 10.81 -5.56 10.82
CA GLN A 79 10.42 -4.97 12.11
C GLN A 79 9.35 -5.83 12.82
N VAL A 80 8.37 -6.39 12.10
CA VAL A 80 7.34 -7.26 12.70
C VAL A 80 7.98 -8.49 13.33
N SER A 81 8.93 -9.15 12.65
CA SER A 81 9.65 -10.28 13.24
C SER A 81 10.42 -9.91 14.51
N LYS A 82 11.07 -8.74 14.50
CA LYS A 82 11.78 -8.21 15.68
C LYS A 82 10.83 -7.85 16.84
N ILE A 83 9.66 -7.29 16.53
CA ILE A 83 8.62 -7.03 17.53
C ILE A 83 8.18 -8.33 18.16
N ASN A 84 7.85 -9.35 17.38
CA ASN A 84 7.44 -10.66 17.86
C ASN A 84 8.48 -11.31 18.80
N GLN A 85 9.76 -11.20 18.44
CA GLN A 85 10.84 -11.67 19.30
C GLN A 85 10.91 -10.89 20.62
N LYS A 86 10.80 -9.56 20.58
CA LYS A 86 10.84 -8.72 21.78
C LYS A 86 9.63 -8.90 22.69
N LEU A 87 8.43 -9.12 22.13
CA LEU A 87 7.24 -9.45 22.93
C LEU A 87 7.47 -10.71 23.77
N GLU A 88 8.04 -11.76 23.17
CA GLU A 88 8.38 -12.99 23.87
C GLU A 88 9.44 -12.78 24.95
N GLN A 89 10.53 -12.06 24.66
CA GLN A 89 11.64 -11.81 25.56
C GLN A 89 11.28 -10.88 26.73
N ASN A 90 10.38 -9.91 26.50
CA ASN A 90 10.04 -8.84 27.45
C ASN A 90 8.63 -9.00 28.03
N ASN A 91 8.15 -10.21 28.17
CA ASN A 91 6.86 -10.53 28.79
C ASN A 91 5.69 -9.71 28.19
N GLY A 92 5.57 -9.69 26.86
CA GLY A 92 4.49 -9.00 26.14
C GLY A 92 4.69 -7.50 25.95
N LYS A 93 5.88 -6.95 26.17
CA LYS A 93 6.13 -5.50 26.06
C LYS A 93 7.23 -5.18 25.06
N THR A 94 6.98 -4.19 24.21
CA THR A 94 7.99 -3.64 23.30
C THR A 94 7.59 -2.24 22.81
N LYS A 95 8.34 -1.70 21.85
CA LYS A 95 8.04 -0.41 21.18
C LYS A 95 8.15 -0.53 19.68
N VAL A 96 7.36 0.27 19.00
CA VAL A 96 7.38 0.48 17.54
C VAL A 96 7.38 1.97 17.23
N THR A 97 7.99 2.35 16.11
CA THR A 97 8.05 3.73 15.64
C THR A 97 7.76 3.82 14.15
N GLY A 98 7.62 5.03 13.63
CA GLY A 98 7.42 5.28 12.20
C GLY A 98 6.09 4.75 11.67
N ASN A 99 6.06 4.46 10.38
CA ASN A 99 4.85 4.03 9.69
C ASN A 99 4.27 2.71 10.23
N LEU A 100 5.13 1.79 10.66
CA LEU A 100 4.68 0.53 11.21
C LEU A 100 3.79 0.71 12.45
N LYS A 101 4.04 1.74 13.28
CA LYS A 101 3.14 2.07 14.40
C LYS A 101 1.73 2.35 13.90
N ASN A 102 1.60 3.20 12.90
CA ASN A 102 0.31 3.60 12.36
C ASN A 102 -0.41 2.42 11.69
N TRP A 103 0.32 1.60 10.93
CA TRP A 103 -0.26 0.40 10.30
C TRP A 103 -0.72 -0.62 11.33
N LEU A 104 0.01 -0.82 12.42
CA LEU A 104 -0.41 -1.70 13.51
C LEU A 104 -1.65 -1.16 14.21
N GLN A 105 -1.71 0.14 14.52
CA GLN A 105 -2.89 0.77 15.11
C GLN A 105 -4.12 0.61 14.20
N GLN A 106 -3.94 0.81 12.89
CA GLN A 106 -5.00 0.64 11.90
C GLN A 106 -5.44 -0.82 11.78
N ALA A 107 -4.51 -1.77 11.75
CA ALA A 107 -4.82 -3.20 11.70
C ALA A 107 -5.62 -3.66 12.93
N ILE A 108 -5.23 -3.19 14.12
CA ILE A 108 -5.96 -3.47 15.37
C ILE A 108 -7.37 -2.85 15.31
N LYS A 109 -7.49 -1.61 14.82
CA LYS A 109 -8.80 -0.98 14.67
C LYS A 109 -9.70 -1.75 13.69
N ILE A 110 -9.19 -2.14 12.52
CA ILE A 110 -9.93 -2.96 11.55
C ILE A 110 -10.35 -4.29 12.18
N SER A 111 -9.45 -4.93 12.96
CA SER A 111 -9.79 -6.14 13.71
C SER A 111 -10.98 -5.92 14.64
N GLN A 112 -10.96 -4.86 15.43
CA GLN A 112 -12.06 -4.49 16.34
C GLN A 112 -13.36 -4.19 15.59
N ASP A 113 -13.27 -3.42 14.50
CA ASP A 113 -14.44 -3.07 13.67
C ASP A 113 -15.03 -4.30 12.94
N SER A 114 -14.24 -5.37 12.78
CA SER A 114 -14.64 -6.64 12.16
C SER A 114 -15.33 -7.61 13.12
N TYR A 115 -15.57 -7.20 14.39
CA TYR A 115 -16.15 -8.07 15.40
C TYR A 115 -17.59 -8.47 15.07
N ALA A 116 -17.82 -9.77 14.95
CA ALA A 116 -19.11 -10.35 14.69
C ALA A 116 -19.21 -11.74 15.35
N ASP A 117 -20.37 -12.13 15.81
CA ASP A 117 -20.66 -13.46 16.40
C ASP A 117 -19.67 -13.88 17.49
N GLY A 118 -19.27 -12.93 18.36
CA GLY A 118 -18.40 -13.21 19.51
C GLY A 118 -16.90 -13.26 19.18
N ARG A 119 -16.48 -12.90 17.96
CA ARG A 119 -15.07 -12.94 17.54
C ARG A 119 -14.75 -11.87 16.50
N ASN A 120 -13.46 -11.53 16.38
CA ASN A 120 -12.97 -10.76 15.23
C ASN A 120 -12.90 -11.67 14.01
N THR A 121 -13.37 -11.18 12.86
CA THR A 121 -13.28 -11.93 11.59
C THR A 121 -11.90 -11.77 10.94
N VAL A 122 -11.17 -10.71 11.30
CA VAL A 122 -9.78 -10.46 10.92
C VAL A 122 -8.98 -10.09 12.16
N ASP A 123 -7.86 -10.76 12.42
CA ASP A 123 -7.04 -10.51 13.62
C ASP A 123 -5.54 -10.49 13.29
N PRO A 124 -4.84 -9.36 13.51
CA PRO A 124 -3.41 -9.26 13.26
C PRO A 124 -2.55 -9.96 14.32
N THR A 125 -3.14 -10.61 15.33
CA THR A 125 -2.42 -11.28 16.42
C THR A 125 -2.37 -12.80 16.32
N ILE A 126 -2.87 -13.37 15.22
CA ILE A 126 -2.91 -14.82 14.97
C ILE A 126 -1.57 -15.44 14.53
N GLY A 127 -0.48 -14.70 14.59
CA GLY A 127 0.81 -15.13 14.06
C GLY A 127 1.35 -16.44 14.66
N ALA A 128 0.97 -16.78 15.90
CA ALA A 128 1.29 -18.07 16.50
C ALA A 128 0.59 -19.22 15.77
N LEU A 129 -0.66 -19.03 15.39
CA LEU A 129 -1.46 -19.99 14.63
C LEU A 129 -0.96 -20.10 13.19
N THR A 130 -0.74 -18.98 12.49
CA THR A 130 -0.19 -18.95 11.14
C THR A 130 1.14 -19.67 11.05
N LYS A 131 2.04 -19.44 12.02
CA LYS A 131 3.32 -20.13 12.10
C LYS A 131 3.16 -21.64 12.30
N LEU A 132 2.15 -22.08 13.05
CA LEU A 132 1.90 -23.49 13.32
C LEU A 132 1.43 -24.24 12.06
N TRP A 133 0.62 -23.60 11.22
CA TRP A 133 0.13 -24.17 9.96
C TRP A 133 1.20 -24.20 8.86
N ASP A 134 2.11 -23.24 8.84
CA ASP A 134 3.24 -23.14 7.91
C ASP A 134 2.89 -23.48 6.46
N PHE A 135 1.86 -22.82 5.94
CA PHE A 135 1.30 -23.07 4.59
C PHE A 135 2.29 -22.92 3.44
N GLU A 136 3.41 -22.22 3.65
CA GLU A 136 4.44 -21.98 2.65
C GLU A 136 5.58 -23.04 2.71
N SER A 137 5.49 -23.97 3.63
CA SER A 137 6.44 -25.10 3.71
C SER A 137 6.31 -25.99 2.48
N SER A 138 7.41 -26.66 2.11
CA SER A 138 7.40 -27.66 1.02
C SER A 138 6.57 -28.90 1.33
N ASP A 139 6.22 -29.13 2.60
CA ASP A 139 5.42 -30.24 3.08
C ASP A 139 4.47 -29.77 4.19
N PRO A 140 3.45 -28.95 3.87
CA PRO A 140 2.52 -28.42 4.86
C PRO A 140 1.68 -29.56 5.44
N LYS A 141 1.55 -29.58 6.77
CA LYS A 141 0.80 -30.61 7.51
C LYS A 141 -0.22 -29.96 8.42
N VAL A 142 -1.35 -30.65 8.59
CA VAL A 142 -2.32 -30.26 9.61
C VAL A 142 -1.66 -30.39 10.99
N PRO A 143 -1.58 -29.30 11.77
CA PRO A 143 -0.96 -29.35 13.09
C PRO A 143 -1.72 -30.24 14.06
N ASP A 144 -1.03 -30.70 15.10
CA ASP A 144 -1.65 -31.42 16.22
C ASP A 144 -2.70 -30.58 16.93
N ALA A 145 -3.85 -31.19 17.25
CA ALA A 145 -5.00 -30.51 17.85
C ALA A 145 -4.67 -29.80 19.20
N ASN A 146 -3.77 -30.39 20.01
CA ASN A 146 -3.37 -29.77 21.28
C ASN A 146 -2.47 -28.54 21.03
N LYS A 147 -1.64 -28.58 19.99
CA LYS A 147 -0.84 -27.40 19.58
C LYS A 147 -1.72 -26.28 19.07
N ILE A 148 -2.75 -26.60 18.25
CA ILE A 148 -3.75 -25.64 17.79
C ILE A 148 -4.47 -25.03 19.01
N LYS A 149 -5.00 -25.86 19.89
CA LYS A 149 -5.69 -25.41 21.10
C LYS A 149 -4.82 -24.52 21.98
N LYS A 150 -3.54 -24.84 22.12
CA LYS A 150 -2.57 -24.02 22.86
C LYS A 150 -2.30 -22.67 22.17
N ALA A 151 -2.17 -22.65 20.86
CA ALA A 151 -1.98 -21.42 20.09
C ALA A 151 -3.21 -20.51 20.20
N ILE A 152 -4.42 -21.08 20.13
CA ILE A 152 -5.69 -20.35 20.26
C ILE A 152 -5.90 -19.83 21.70
N SER A 153 -5.59 -20.61 22.73
CA SER A 153 -5.86 -20.23 24.11
C SER A 153 -5.07 -19.01 24.62
N GLY A 154 -3.95 -18.70 23.95
CA GLY A 154 -3.20 -17.47 24.21
C GLY A 154 -3.75 -16.24 23.47
N ASP A 155 -4.46 -16.46 22.36
CA ASP A 155 -4.79 -15.41 21.40
C ASP A 155 -6.29 -15.10 21.26
N LEU A 156 -7.21 -15.97 21.70
CA LEU A 156 -8.63 -15.84 21.40
C LEU A 156 -9.52 -15.89 22.64
N SER A 157 -9.23 -15.10 23.67
CA SER A 157 -10.20 -14.86 24.73
C SER A 157 -11.30 -13.91 24.24
N GLU A 158 -12.51 -14.04 24.80
CA GLU A 158 -13.76 -13.41 24.35
C GLU A 158 -13.79 -11.87 24.27
N ASN A 159 -12.70 -11.16 24.53
CA ASN A 159 -12.55 -9.71 24.46
C ASN A 159 -11.25 -9.32 23.73
N SER A 160 -11.23 -9.52 22.51
CA SER A 160 -10.47 -9.07 21.32
C SER A 160 -9.40 -7.94 21.40
N GLN A 161 -8.81 -7.65 22.55
CA GLN A 161 -7.66 -6.73 22.63
C GLN A 161 -6.40 -7.46 23.09
N HIS A 162 -5.91 -8.39 22.26
CA HIS A 162 -4.68 -9.12 22.58
C HIS A 162 -3.43 -8.24 22.52
N VAL A 163 -3.49 -7.15 21.74
CA VAL A 163 -2.41 -6.19 21.59
C VAL A 163 -2.96 -4.77 21.63
N THR A 164 -2.34 -3.92 22.44
CA THR A 164 -2.56 -2.47 22.41
C THR A 164 -1.30 -1.79 21.89
N VAL A 165 -1.45 -0.87 20.95
CA VAL A 165 -0.38 0.01 20.46
C VAL A 165 -0.74 1.44 20.84
N LYS A 166 0.00 1.99 21.82
CA LYS A 166 -0.21 3.35 22.30
C LYS A 166 0.36 4.40 21.34
N ASP A 167 -0.06 5.64 21.46
CA ASP A 167 0.41 6.75 20.63
C ASP A 167 1.92 7.00 20.77
N ASN A 168 2.49 6.74 21.94
CA ASN A 168 3.93 6.80 22.17
C ASN A 168 4.71 5.62 21.58
N GLY A 169 4.02 4.71 20.86
CA GLY A 169 4.60 3.52 20.24
C GLY A 169 4.80 2.32 21.16
N GLU A 170 4.40 2.40 22.43
CA GLU A 170 4.44 1.25 23.32
C GLU A 170 3.45 0.18 22.86
N ILE A 171 3.93 -1.07 22.76
CA ILE A 171 3.12 -2.25 22.46
C ILE A 171 2.98 -3.07 23.74
N LEU A 172 1.73 -3.38 24.09
CA LEU A 172 1.38 -4.25 25.21
C LEU A 172 0.57 -5.43 24.66
N ALA A 173 1.09 -6.64 24.80
CA ALA A 173 0.36 -7.87 24.50
C ALA A 173 -0.12 -8.52 25.80
N CYS A 174 -1.30 -9.12 25.77
CA CYS A 174 -1.87 -9.84 26.90
C CYS A 174 -1.06 -11.08 27.26
N ASP A 175 -0.45 -11.73 26.27
CA ASP A 175 0.41 -12.90 26.44
C ASP A 175 1.75 -12.67 25.72
N LYS A 176 2.87 -13.08 26.34
CA LYS A 176 4.20 -13.00 25.75
C LYS A 176 4.37 -13.84 24.48
N ASN A 177 3.52 -14.84 24.29
CA ASN A 177 3.51 -15.71 23.11
C ASN A 177 2.70 -15.14 21.96
N THR A 178 1.97 -14.04 22.16
CA THR A 178 1.27 -13.31 21.09
C THR A 178 2.23 -12.97 19.97
N LYS A 179 1.85 -13.30 18.74
CA LYS A 179 2.64 -13.03 17.54
C LYS A 179 1.82 -12.20 16.55
N ILE A 180 2.38 -11.10 16.15
CA ILE A 180 1.79 -10.22 15.14
C ILE A 180 2.03 -10.83 13.76
N ASP A 181 0.96 -10.86 12.96
CA ASP A 181 0.96 -11.23 11.54
C ASP A 181 0.15 -10.19 10.77
N LEU A 182 0.80 -9.48 9.86
CA LEU A 182 0.18 -8.48 8.98
C LEU A 182 -0.12 -9.03 7.58
N GLY A 183 -0.13 -10.34 7.37
CA GLY A 183 -0.36 -10.96 6.06
C GLY A 183 -1.67 -10.52 5.40
N ALA A 184 -2.76 -10.43 6.17
CA ALA A 184 -4.06 -9.97 5.68
C ALA A 184 -4.08 -8.47 5.32
N TYR A 185 -3.17 -7.67 5.84
CA TYR A 185 -3.11 -6.20 5.66
C TYR A 185 -2.00 -5.77 4.71
N GLY A 186 -0.95 -6.58 4.57
CA GLY A 186 0.31 -6.21 3.92
C GLY A 186 0.14 -5.73 2.49
N LYS A 187 -0.69 -6.42 1.70
CA LYS A 187 -0.95 -6.03 0.30
C LYS A 187 -1.68 -4.70 0.20
N GLY A 188 -2.67 -4.46 1.05
CA GLY A 188 -3.35 -3.16 1.14
C GLY A 188 -2.38 -2.02 1.52
N ILE A 189 -1.50 -2.26 2.50
CA ILE A 189 -0.44 -1.30 2.86
C ILE A 189 0.47 -1.03 1.64
N GLY A 190 0.86 -2.07 0.89
CA GLY A 190 1.69 -1.93 -0.31
C GLY A 190 1.03 -1.05 -1.37
N THR A 191 -0.24 -1.32 -1.71
CA THR A 191 -0.98 -0.51 -2.69
C THR A 191 -1.20 0.92 -2.21
N ASP A 192 -1.48 1.16 -0.93
CA ASP A 192 -1.64 2.49 -0.36
C ASP A 192 -0.34 3.31 -0.44
N GLU A 193 0.80 2.71 -0.10
CA GLU A 193 2.10 3.38 -0.20
C GLU A 193 2.49 3.64 -1.66
N ALA A 194 2.16 2.73 -2.59
CA ALA A 194 2.34 2.95 -4.02
C ALA A 194 1.54 4.17 -4.51
N ILE A 195 0.26 4.26 -4.17
CA ILE A 195 -0.57 5.42 -4.53
C ILE A 195 -0.05 6.72 -3.89
N LYS A 196 0.47 6.68 -2.66
CA LYS A 196 1.11 7.85 -2.05
C LYS A 196 2.37 8.30 -2.81
N MET A 197 3.14 7.36 -3.36
CA MET A 197 4.30 7.69 -4.21
C MET A 197 3.84 8.31 -5.52
N ILE A 198 2.87 7.71 -6.20
CA ILE A 198 2.31 8.17 -7.47
C ILE A 198 1.77 9.61 -7.35
N LYS A 199 1.03 9.92 -6.28
CA LYS A 199 0.47 11.26 -6.04
C LYS A 199 1.51 12.38 -5.89
N LYS A 200 2.78 12.04 -5.66
CA LYS A 200 3.87 13.04 -5.59
C LYS A 200 4.31 13.52 -6.97
N ASP A 201 4.15 12.69 -7.99
CA ASP A 201 4.43 13.06 -9.37
C ASP A 201 3.17 13.70 -9.99
N LYS A 202 3.24 15.00 -10.26
CA LYS A 202 2.12 15.77 -10.82
C LYS A 202 1.88 15.50 -12.31
N GLU A 203 2.80 14.86 -12.98
CA GLU A 203 2.68 14.47 -14.38
C GLU A 203 1.96 13.11 -14.54
N ILE A 204 1.79 12.34 -13.45
CA ILE A 204 0.97 11.13 -13.45
C ILE A 204 -0.48 11.50 -13.21
N THR A 205 -1.34 11.25 -14.19
CA THR A 205 -2.76 11.60 -14.17
C THR A 205 -3.66 10.45 -13.78
N GLY A 206 -3.18 9.21 -13.96
CA GLY A 206 -3.92 8.01 -13.58
C GLY A 206 -3.00 6.83 -13.29
N ALA A 207 -3.47 5.94 -12.42
CA ALA A 207 -2.73 4.73 -12.09
C ALA A 207 -3.65 3.61 -11.59
N MET A 208 -3.25 2.37 -11.87
CA MET A 208 -3.75 1.17 -11.21
C MET A 208 -2.57 0.39 -10.66
N VAL A 209 -2.64 0.02 -9.39
CA VAL A 209 -1.69 -0.86 -8.72
C VAL A 209 -2.44 -2.07 -8.19
N ALA A 210 -2.15 -3.23 -8.74
CA ALA A 210 -2.73 -4.50 -8.32
C ALA A 210 -1.64 -5.39 -7.73
N LEU A 211 -1.71 -5.62 -6.41
CA LEU A 211 -0.80 -6.46 -5.65
C LEU A 211 -1.55 -7.74 -5.26
N GLY A 212 -1.50 -8.74 -6.12
CA GLY A 212 -2.40 -9.89 -6.05
C GLY A 212 -3.86 -9.45 -6.13
N GLY A 213 -4.68 -9.84 -5.15
CA GLY A 213 -6.09 -9.45 -5.07
C GLY A 213 -6.35 -8.06 -4.47
N SER A 214 -5.32 -7.34 -4.00
CA SER A 214 -5.47 -5.96 -3.51
C SER A 214 -5.25 -4.98 -4.66
N ILE A 215 -6.24 -4.16 -4.97
CA ILE A 215 -6.20 -3.22 -6.11
C ILE A 215 -6.47 -1.81 -5.60
N ALA A 216 -5.62 -0.88 -5.99
CA ALA A 216 -5.82 0.54 -5.77
C ALA A 216 -5.76 1.30 -7.09
N VAL A 217 -6.61 2.30 -7.26
CA VAL A 217 -6.66 3.16 -8.44
C VAL A 217 -6.52 4.62 -8.05
N TYR A 218 -5.98 5.42 -8.97
CA TYR A 218 -5.80 6.86 -8.81
C TYR A 218 -6.10 7.57 -10.12
N GLY A 219 -6.77 8.72 -10.04
CA GLY A 219 -7.02 9.59 -11.18
C GLY A 219 -7.78 8.89 -12.31
N GLU A 220 -7.54 9.30 -13.54
CA GLU A 220 -8.24 8.89 -14.74
C GLU A 220 -7.29 8.23 -15.74
N LYS A 221 -7.82 7.35 -16.59
CA LYS A 221 -7.09 6.85 -17.76
C LYS A 221 -6.87 7.98 -18.76
N SER A 222 -5.95 7.78 -19.71
CA SER A 222 -5.60 8.78 -20.72
C SER A 222 -6.79 9.18 -21.62
N ASP A 223 -7.77 8.28 -21.79
CA ASP A 223 -8.99 8.50 -22.58
C ASP A 223 -10.17 9.06 -21.76
N GLY A 224 -9.96 9.33 -20.46
CA GLY A 224 -10.98 9.82 -19.56
C GLY A 224 -12.02 8.77 -19.14
N SER A 225 -11.82 7.50 -19.49
CA SER A 225 -12.74 6.43 -19.10
C SER A 225 -12.54 5.98 -17.65
N ASP A 226 -13.60 5.44 -17.06
CA ASP A 226 -13.59 4.88 -15.71
C ASP A 226 -12.71 3.63 -15.59
N TRP A 227 -12.25 3.36 -14.36
CA TRP A 227 -11.60 2.12 -14.01
C TRP A 227 -12.62 0.99 -13.88
N ASN A 228 -12.39 -0.09 -14.61
CA ASN A 228 -13.19 -1.32 -14.51
C ASN A 228 -12.36 -2.39 -13.82
N VAL A 229 -12.79 -2.84 -12.65
CA VAL A 229 -12.11 -3.88 -11.86
C VAL A 229 -13.04 -5.09 -11.80
N GLY A 230 -12.57 -6.23 -12.34
CA GLY A 230 -13.27 -7.51 -12.23
C GLY A 230 -13.04 -8.12 -10.84
N ILE A 231 -14.12 -8.61 -10.23
CA ILE A 231 -14.06 -9.43 -9.02
C ILE A 231 -14.38 -10.86 -9.46
N GLN A 232 -13.49 -11.78 -9.12
CA GLN A 232 -13.70 -13.20 -9.37
C GLN A 232 -14.46 -13.82 -8.20
N ASP A 233 -15.56 -14.52 -8.50
CA ASP A 233 -16.32 -15.35 -7.55
C ASP A 233 -15.58 -16.65 -7.21
#